data_737819156e6ceec725726afe71a28714
#
_entry.id   737819156e6ceec725726afe71a28714
#
_cell.length_a   1.000
_cell.length_b   1.000
_cell.length_c   1.000
_cell.angle_alpha   90.00
_cell.angle_beta   90.00
_cell.angle_gamma   90.00
#
_symmetry.space_group_name_H-M   'P 1'
#
loop_
_entity.id
_entity.type
_entity.pdbx_description
1 polymer ?
#
loop_
_entity_poly.entity_id
_entity_poly.type
_entity_poly.pdbx_seq_one_letter_code
_entity_poly.pdbx_strand_id
1 'polypeptide(L)'
;MSDTTAIAAGIARLTAPNPSAMTDRGTNTYLVGTDTITIVDPGPASDAHLAAILAVLRGRRVGHIVVTHAHRDHSALAPALSRITGAPVCGHSGPRICPAMARAARRGLTGGGEGIDPDHRIDGALVDGGSVGTGDAELSVIHTPGHLGDHICLARDRRRGHIHNSE
;
A
#
# COMPACT_ATOMS: atom_id res chain seq x y z
N MET A 1 0.21 -12.45 -17.10
CA MET A 1 -0.48 -11.14 -17.24
C MET A 1 -1.08 -10.83 -15.89
N SER A 2 -0.82 -9.64 -15.34
CA SER A 2 -1.47 -9.23 -14.08
C SER A 2 -2.96 -9.07 -14.33
N ASP A 3 -3.76 -9.77 -13.53
CA ASP A 3 -5.23 -9.72 -13.65
C ASP A 3 -5.73 -8.44 -12.98
N THR A 4 -6.35 -7.56 -13.75
CA THR A 4 -6.89 -6.30 -13.26
C THR A 4 -8.39 -6.44 -13.03
N THR A 5 -8.83 -6.27 -11.79
CA THR A 5 -10.24 -6.41 -11.41
C THR A 5 -10.76 -5.10 -10.84
N ALA A 6 -11.86 -4.58 -11.39
CA ALA A 6 -12.61 -3.49 -10.75
C ALA A 6 -13.32 -4.04 -9.50
N ILE A 7 -13.01 -3.48 -8.33
CA ILE A 7 -13.58 -3.89 -7.04
C ILE A 7 -14.81 -3.05 -6.70
N ALA A 8 -14.71 -1.75 -6.94
CA ALA A 8 -15.77 -0.77 -6.71
C ALA A 8 -15.53 0.46 -7.60
N ALA A 9 -16.46 1.39 -7.62
CA ALA A 9 -16.26 2.66 -8.33
C ALA A 9 -14.99 3.37 -7.81
N GLY A 10 -14.06 3.64 -8.73
CA GLY A 10 -12.77 4.26 -8.42
C GLY A 10 -11.81 3.37 -7.61
N ILE A 11 -12.00 2.05 -7.59
CA ILE A 11 -11.05 1.10 -6.98
C ILE A 11 -10.79 -0.05 -7.95
N ALA A 12 -9.54 -0.21 -8.38
CA ALA A 12 -9.06 -1.34 -9.14
C ALA A 12 -8.03 -2.12 -8.34
N ARG A 13 -8.01 -3.44 -8.50
CA ARG A 13 -7.02 -4.34 -7.92
C ARG A 13 -6.19 -4.98 -9.03
N LEU A 14 -4.88 -5.03 -8.83
CA LEU A 14 -3.96 -5.84 -9.62
C LEU A 14 -3.32 -6.87 -8.69
N THR A 15 -3.20 -8.11 -9.15
CA THR A 15 -2.50 -9.16 -8.39
C THR A 15 -1.11 -9.36 -9.00
N ALA A 16 -0.07 -9.24 -8.19
CA ALA A 16 1.31 -9.45 -8.61
C ALA A 16 1.59 -10.93 -8.92
N PRO A 17 2.50 -11.24 -9.86
CA PRO A 17 2.81 -12.62 -10.25
C PRO A 17 3.83 -13.27 -9.28
N ASN A 18 3.53 -13.27 -7.99
CA ASN A 18 4.36 -13.85 -6.92
C ASN A 18 3.58 -14.86 -6.05
N PRO A 19 2.93 -15.88 -6.67
CA PRO A 19 2.17 -16.86 -5.90
C PRO A 19 3.07 -17.67 -4.97
N SER A 20 2.64 -17.85 -3.72
CA SER A 20 3.33 -18.65 -2.70
C SER A 20 2.36 -19.09 -1.63
N ALA A 21 2.81 -19.93 -0.69
CA ALA A 21 2.02 -20.30 0.49
C ALA A 21 1.65 -19.09 1.38
N MET A 22 2.39 -17.96 1.28
CA MET A 22 2.16 -16.74 2.05
C MET A 22 1.32 -15.72 1.29
N THR A 23 1.31 -15.75 -0.04
CA THR A 23 0.66 -14.75 -0.89
C THR A 23 -0.52 -15.31 -1.68
N ASP A 24 -0.84 -16.61 -1.54
CA ASP A 24 -1.86 -17.31 -2.33
C ASP A 24 -1.62 -17.11 -3.84
N ARG A 25 -2.46 -16.37 -4.51
CA ARG A 25 -2.34 -16.05 -5.95
C ARG A 25 -1.33 -14.94 -6.25
N GLY A 26 -0.87 -14.24 -5.24
CA GLY A 26 0.04 -13.11 -5.30
C GLY A 26 -0.44 -11.92 -4.48
N THR A 27 0.46 -11.01 -4.18
CA THR A 27 0.17 -9.80 -3.42
C THR A 27 -0.72 -8.86 -4.24
N ASN A 28 -1.68 -8.23 -3.59
CA ASN A 28 -2.62 -7.32 -4.23
C ASN A 28 -2.15 -5.87 -4.11
N THR A 29 -2.09 -5.19 -5.25
CA THR A 29 -1.93 -3.74 -5.36
C THR A 29 -3.30 -3.11 -5.64
N TYR A 30 -3.64 -2.04 -4.94
CA TYR A 30 -4.88 -1.31 -5.20
C TYR A 30 -4.59 0.08 -5.79
N LEU A 31 -5.37 0.46 -6.80
CA LEU A 31 -5.40 1.81 -7.36
C LEU A 31 -6.72 2.45 -6.96
N VAL A 32 -6.64 3.52 -6.19
CA VAL A 32 -7.80 4.19 -5.60
C VAL A 32 -7.88 5.63 -6.12
N GLY A 33 -9.03 6.01 -6.63
CA GLY A 33 -9.29 7.31 -7.26
C GLY A 33 -9.62 7.20 -8.75
N THR A 34 -10.09 8.29 -9.35
CA THR A 34 -10.43 8.39 -10.78
C THR A 34 -9.45 9.27 -11.53
N ASP A 35 -9.27 10.52 -11.12
CA ASP A 35 -8.42 11.50 -11.78
C ASP A 35 -6.99 11.47 -11.24
N THR A 36 -6.84 11.49 -9.93
CA THR A 36 -5.57 11.32 -9.24
C THR A 36 -5.62 10.05 -8.43
N ILE A 37 -4.63 9.19 -8.61
CA ILE A 37 -4.60 7.84 -8.07
C ILE A 37 -3.74 7.77 -6.81
N THR A 38 -4.26 7.13 -5.77
CA THR A 38 -3.47 6.60 -4.67
C THR A 38 -3.19 5.13 -4.95
N ILE A 39 -1.91 4.75 -5.02
CA ILE A 39 -1.49 3.36 -5.14
C ILE A 39 -1.27 2.81 -3.74
N VAL A 40 -1.91 1.70 -3.40
CA VAL A 40 -1.72 1.00 -2.12
C VAL A 40 -1.02 -0.33 -2.37
N ASP A 41 0.06 -0.57 -1.63
CA ASP A 41 0.92 -1.74 -1.73
C ASP A 41 1.39 -2.01 -3.17
N PRO A 42 2.40 -1.27 -3.65
CA PRO A 42 2.87 -1.38 -5.03
C PRO A 42 3.42 -2.77 -5.40
N GLY A 43 3.69 -3.61 -4.40
CA GLY A 43 4.01 -5.01 -4.63
C GLY A 43 5.51 -5.34 -4.64
N PRO A 44 5.85 -6.61 -5.02
CA PRO A 44 7.21 -7.10 -5.08
C PRO A 44 8.01 -6.46 -6.21
N ALA A 45 9.34 -6.54 -6.15
CA ALA A 45 10.24 -6.08 -7.22
C ALA A 45 10.07 -6.95 -8.48
N SER A 46 9.06 -6.61 -9.29
CA SER A 46 8.69 -7.29 -10.53
C SER A 46 8.46 -6.29 -11.65
N ASP A 47 9.28 -6.35 -12.71
CA ASP A 47 9.13 -5.49 -13.89
C ASP A 47 7.78 -5.73 -14.58
N ALA A 48 7.30 -6.97 -14.60
CA ALA A 48 5.99 -7.29 -15.18
C ALA A 48 4.84 -6.64 -14.38
N HIS A 49 4.93 -6.62 -13.05
CA HIS A 49 3.93 -5.98 -12.20
C HIS A 49 3.99 -4.45 -12.31
N LEU A 50 5.20 -3.89 -12.34
CA LEU A 50 5.41 -2.46 -12.59
C LEU A 50 4.78 -2.04 -13.92
N ALA A 51 5.07 -2.76 -15.00
CA ALA A 51 4.48 -2.47 -16.31
C ALA A 51 2.94 -2.55 -16.30
N ALA A 52 2.37 -3.52 -15.58
CA ALA A 52 0.93 -3.65 -15.43
C ALA A 52 0.31 -2.47 -14.66
N ILE A 53 0.93 -2.01 -13.57
CA ILE A 53 0.49 -0.83 -12.83
C ILE A 53 0.49 0.39 -13.76
N LEU A 54 1.60 0.64 -14.46
CA LEU A 54 1.73 1.78 -15.37
C LEU A 54 0.71 1.72 -16.52
N ALA A 55 0.44 0.54 -17.06
CA ALA A 55 -0.58 0.35 -18.10
C ALA A 55 -2.00 0.69 -17.59
N VAL A 56 -2.34 0.32 -16.35
CA VAL A 56 -3.64 0.65 -15.75
C VAL A 56 -3.74 2.12 -15.38
N LEU A 57 -2.65 2.76 -15.01
CA LEU A 57 -2.62 4.21 -14.75
C LEU A 57 -2.98 5.02 -16.00
N ARG A 58 -2.63 4.59 -17.20
CA ARG A 58 -2.93 5.27 -18.47
C ARG A 58 -2.52 6.75 -18.46
N GLY A 59 -1.40 7.08 -17.84
CA GLY A 59 -0.90 8.45 -17.71
C GLY A 59 -1.61 9.31 -16.66
N ARG A 60 -2.56 8.76 -15.89
CA ARG A 60 -3.17 9.49 -14.76
C ARG A 60 -2.12 9.84 -13.72
N ARG A 61 -2.32 10.97 -13.07
CA ARG A 61 -1.46 11.42 -11.98
C ARG A 61 -1.53 10.46 -10.80
N VAL A 62 -0.38 10.18 -10.20
CA VAL A 62 -0.31 9.50 -8.90
C VAL A 62 -0.06 10.56 -7.83
N GLY A 63 -0.94 10.63 -6.83
CA GLY A 63 -0.82 11.56 -5.71
C GLY A 63 -0.01 10.98 -4.56
N HIS A 64 -0.23 9.70 -4.26
CA HIS A 64 0.46 9.01 -3.16
C HIS A 64 0.72 7.55 -3.53
N ILE A 65 1.80 7.01 -2.99
CA ILE A 65 2.10 5.58 -2.94
C ILE A 65 2.06 5.20 -1.46
N VAL A 66 1.08 4.40 -1.05
CA VAL A 66 0.91 3.98 0.34
C VAL A 66 1.42 2.56 0.49
N VAL A 67 2.27 2.33 1.49
CA VAL A 67 2.72 1.00 1.89
C VAL A 67 2.11 0.69 3.24
N THR A 68 1.31 -0.39 3.30
CA THR A 68 0.61 -0.77 4.53
C THR A 68 1.56 -1.27 5.61
N HIS A 69 2.64 -1.92 5.20
CA HIS A 69 3.71 -2.40 6.08
C HIS A 69 4.95 -2.79 5.28
N ALA A 70 6.09 -2.88 5.94
CA ALA A 70 7.40 -3.02 5.29
C ALA A 70 7.78 -4.45 4.88
N HIS A 71 6.85 -5.35 4.53
CA HIS A 71 7.23 -6.58 3.85
C HIS A 71 7.55 -6.31 2.37
N ARG A 72 8.57 -7.02 1.84
CA ARG A 72 9.09 -6.81 0.49
C ARG A 72 8.07 -7.00 -0.62
N ASP A 73 7.12 -7.91 -0.43
CA ASP A 73 6.05 -8.17 -1.38
C ASP A 73 5.01 -7.05 -1.44
N HIS A 74 5.02 -6.12 -0.47
CA HIS A 74 4.21 -4.89 -0.46
C HIS A 74 5.01 -3.64 -0.84
N SER A 75 6.28 -3.54 -0.41
CA SER A 75 7.06 -2.30 -0.43
C SER A 75 8.07 -2.18 -1.57
N ALA A 76 8.54 -3.29 -2.13
CA ALA A 76 9.77 -3.29 -2.95
C ALA A 76 9.67 -2.48 -4.26
N LEU A 77 8.47 -2.32 -4.84
CA LEU A 77 8.26 -1.47 -6.03
C LEU A 77 8.07 0.02 -5.69
N ALA A 78 7.85 0.39 -4.42
CA ALA A 78 7.56 1.78 -4.04
C ALA A 78 8.64 2.77 -4.52
N PRO A 79 9.96 2.50 -4.36
CA PRO A 79 10.99 3.43 -4.84
C PRO A 79 11.01 3.61 -6.35
N ALA A 80 10.75 2.54 -7.12
CA ALA A 80 10.72 2.61 -8.58
C ALA A 80 9.52 3.42 -9.07
N LEU A 81 8.33 3.18 -8.51
CA LEU A 81 7.12 3.95 -8.83
C LEU A 81 7.25 5.41 -8.42
N SER A 82 7.79 5.71 -7.24
CA SER A 82 8.04 7.09 -6.81
C SER A 82 8.94 7.85 -7.80
N ARG A 83 10.03 7.23 -8.25
CA ARG A 83 10.90 7.85 -9.28
C ARG A 83 10.20 8.11 -10.61
N ILE A 84 9.31 7.21 -11.05
CA ILE A 84 8.60 7.33 -12.33
C ILE A 84 7.46 8.35 -12.25
N THR A 85 6.72 8.35 -11.14
CA THR A 85 5.49 9.15 -11.01
C THR A 85 5.70 10.49 -10.30
N GLY A 86 6.81 10.64 -9.57
CA GLY A 86 7.06 11.78 -8.69
C GLY A 86 6.22 11.77 -7.40
N ALA A 87 5.43 10.72 -7.17
CA ALA A 87 4.56 10.63 -6.00
C ALA A 87 5.35 10.25 -4.73
N PRO A 88 5.02 10.84 -3.56
CA PRO A 88 5.64 10.48 -2.30
C PRO A 88 5.22 9.08 -1.85
N VAL A 89 6.14 8.37 -1.19
CA VAL A 89 5.87 7.12 -0.50
C VAL A 89 5.40 7.42 0.92
N CYS A 90 4.21 6.95 1.27
CA CYS A 90 3.59 7.17 2.57
C CYS A 90 3.40 5.84 3.30
N GLY A 91 3.52 5.84 4.62
CA GLY A 91 3.31 4.67 5.46
C GLY A 91 3.40 5.04 6.94
N HIS A 92 3.17 4.08 7.83
CA HIS A 92 3.31 4.33 9.26
C HIS A 92 4.79 4.34 9.66
N SER A 93 5.21 5.33 10.47
CA SER A 93 6.61 5.49 10.90
C SER A 93 6.97 4.70 12.15
N GLY A 94 6.07 3.86 12.65
CA GLY A 94 6.28 3.06 13.86
C GLY A 94 7.31 1.93 13.68
N PRO A 95 7.66 1.26 14.78
CA PRO A 95 8.61 0.15 14.73
C PRO A 95 8.03 -1.02 13.90
N ARG A 96 8.78 -1.52 12.91
CA ARG A 96 8.37 -2.62 12.03
C ARG A 96 8.14 -3.94 12.79
N ILE A 97 8.84 -4.13 13.89
CA ILE A 97 8.67 -5.30 14.77
C ILE A 97 7.91 -4.87 16.01
N CYS A 98 6.72 -5.43 16.23
CA CYS A 98 5.96 -5.14 17.45
C CYS A 98 6.67 -5.67 18.70
N PRO A 99 6.42 -5.11 19.90
CA PRO A 99 7.11 -5.53 21.13
C PRO A 99 6.96 -7.03 21.46
N ALA A 100 5.83 -7.64 21.11
CA ALA A 100 5.61 -9.07 21.32
C ALA A 100 6.51 -9.93 20.42
N MET A 101 6.61 -9.59 19.13
CA MET A 101 7.52 -10.26 18.18
C MET A 101 8.98 -10.03 18.57
N ALA A 102 9.35 -8.83 19.00
CA ALA A 102 10.70 -8.53 19.46
C ALA A 102 11.09 -9.36 20.68
N ARG A 103 10.15 -9.61 21.61
CA ARG A 103 10.36 -10.51 22.74
C ARG A 103 10.50 -11.97 22.30
N ALA A 104 9.67 -12.44 21.37
CA ALA A 104 9.73 -13.80 20.84
C ALA A 104 11.04 -14.07 20.08
N ALA A 105 11.47 -13.12 19.24
CA ALA A 105 12.73 -13.19 18.52
C ALA A 105 13.94 -13.28 19.47
N ARG A 106 13.96 -12.50 20.56
CA ARG A 106 15.01 -12.59 21.59
C ARG A 106 15.07 -13.93 22.30
N ARG A 107 13.97 -14.69 22.30
CA ARG A 107 13.89 -16.05 22.86
C ARG A 107 14.17 -17.13 21.82
N GLY A 108 14.52 -16.77 20.59
CA GLY A 108 14.75 -17.70 19.49
C GLY A 108 13.50 -18.45 19.01
N LEU A 109 12.31 -17.91 19.31
CA LEU A 109 11.04 -18.57 19.02
C LEU A 109 10.47 -18.25 17.61
N THR A 110 11.00 -17.26 16.93
CA THR A 110 10.51 -16.86 15.59
C THR A 110 11.62 -16.31 14.74
N GLY A 111 11.53 -16.50 13.42
CA GLY A 111 12.28 -15.76 12.42
C GLY A 111 11.73 -14.35 12.15
N GLY A 112 11.19 -13.66 13.14
CA GLY A 112 10.35 -12.47 13.08
C GLY A 112 10.90 -11.20 12.42
N GLY A 113 11.64 -11.33 11.35
CA GLY A 113 12.14 -10.26 10.49
C GLY A 113 12.30 -10.74 9.05
N GLU A 114 11.97 -12.01 8.80
CA GLU A 114 12.09 -12.62 7.48
C GLU A 114 11.09 -11.97 6.50
N GLY A 115 11.61 -11.50 5.37
CA GLY A 115 10.79 -10.79 4.38
C GLY A 115 10.59 -9.29 4.62
N ILE A 116 11.01 -8.74 5.77
CA ILE A 116 10.99 -7.28 5.99
C ILE A 116 12.00 -6.61 5.04
N ASP A 117 11.56 -5.52 4.43
CA ASP A 117 12.41 -4.65 3.62
C ASP A 117 13.20 -3.69 4.54
N PRO A 118 14.52 -3.90 4.74
CA PRO A 118 15.32 -3.04 5.60
C PRO A 118 15.55 -1.66 4.98
N ASP A 119 15.44 -1.56 3.65
CA ASP A 119 15.71 -0.35 2.88
C ASP A 119 14.44 0.47 2.61
N HIS A 120 13.28 -0.04 3.03
CA HIS A 120 12.02 0.69 2.89
C HIS A 120 12.09 2.05 3.59
N ARG A 121 11.75 3.10 2.86
CA ARG A 121 11.70 4.49 3.34
C ARG A 121 10.34 5.10 3.00
N ILE A 122 9.89 5.99 3.85
CA ILE A 122 8.68 6.78 3.64
C ILE A 122 9.06 8.27 3.58
N ASP A 123 8.38 9.00 2.69
CA ASP A 123 8.48 10.46 2.56
C ASP A 123 7.44 11.14 3.46
N GLY A 124 6.29 10.49 3.67
CA GLY A 124 5.19 10.98 4.47
C GLY A 124 4.71 9.96 5.52
N ALA A 125 4.67 10.38 6.79
CA ALA A 125 4.18 9.54 7.88
C ALA A 125 2.64 9.56 7.94
N LEU A 126 2.03 8.38 7.98
CA LEU A 126 0.60 8.19 8.22
C LEU A 126 0.38 7.83 9.70
N VAL A 127 -0.57 8.49 10.33
CA VAL A 127 -0.91 8.31 11.75
C VAL A 127 -2.30 7.71 11.89
N ASP A 128 -2.53 7.01 13.00
CA ASP A 128 -3.84 6.46 13.34
C ASP A 128 -4.90 7.57 13.41
N GLY A 129 -6.07 7.32 12.83
CA GLY A 129 -7.16 8.30 12.71
C GLY A 129 -6.93 9.42 11.68
N GLY A 130 -5.75 9.47 11.04
CA GLY A 130 -5.48 10.38 9.93
C GLY A 130 -6.12 9.92 8.62
N SER A 131 -5.84 10.66 7.54
CA SER A 131 -6.29 10.29 6.20
C SER A 131 -5.20 10.48 5.15
N VAL A 132 -5.34 9.76 4.03
CA VAL A 132 -4.49 9.87 2.84
C VAL A 132 -5.35 9.71 1.60
N GLY A 133 -5.04 10.46 0.57
CA GLY A 133 -5.76 10.37 -0.69
C GLY A 133 -5.76 11.68 -1.42
N THR A 134 -6.46 11.72 -2.53
CA THR A 134 -6.52 12.87 -3.43
C THR A 134 -7.91 13.02 -4.01
N GLY A 135 -8.46 14.23 -3.92
CA GLY A 135 -9.68 14.62 -4.59
C GLY A 135 -10.90 13.74 -4.23
N ASP A 136 -11.25 12.84 -5.12
CA ASP A 136 -12.45 11.99 -5.05
C ASP A 136 -12.30 10.72 -4.18
N ALA A 137 -11.11 10.47 -3.64
CA ALA A 137 -10.83 9.24 -2.93
C ALA A 137 -9.92 9.46 -1.71
N GLU A 138 -10.54 9.79 -0.59
CA GLU A 138 -9.89 9.85 0.71
C GLU A 138 -10.00 8.51 1.43
N LEU A 139 -8.90 8.07 2.03
CA LEU A 139 -8.78 6.83 2.80
C LEU A 139 -8.45 7.18 4.24
N SER A 140 -9.25 6.73 5.19
CA SER A 140 -8.94 6.81 6.62
C SER A 140 -7.87 5.80 6.99
N VAL A 141 -6.92 6.21 7.82
CA VAL A 141 -5.81 5.38 8.28
C VAL A 141 -6.16 4.78 9.65
N ILE A 142 -5.97 3.48 9.79
CA ILE A 142 -6.19 2.73 11.03
C ILE A 142 -4.90 1.96 11.33
N HIS A 143 -4.23 2.29 12.43
CA HIS A 143 -3.03 1.55 12.85
C HIS A 143 -3.43 0.20 13.46
N THR A 144 -2.95 -0.88 12.87
CA THR A 144 -3.32 -2.26 13.24
C THR A 144 -2.06 -3.11 13.49
N PRO A 145 -1.25 -2.80 14.51
CA PRO A 145 -0.03 -3.53 14.79
C PRO A 145 -0.33 -4.98 15.23
N GLY A 146 0.35 -5.93 14.61
CA GLY A 146 0.17 -7.36 14.91
C GLY A 146 1.05 -8.18 13.98
N HIS A 147 0.69 -8.25 12.71
CA HIS A 147 1.48 -8.86 11.64
C HIS A 147 2.87 -8.20 11.53
N LEU A 148 2.92 -6.87 11.40
CA LEU A 148 4.09 -6.03 11.68
C LEU A 148 3.70 -4.86 12.59
N GLY A 149 4.69 -4.24 13.22
CA GLY A 149 4.46 -3.12 14.13
C GLY A 149 4.07 -1.82 13.43
N ASP A 150 4.43 -1.68 12.16
CA ASP A 150 4.09 -0.55 11.29
C ASP A 150 2.84 -0.78 10.42
N HIS A 151 2.12 -1.89 10.65
CA HIS A 151 0.96 -2.26 9.83
C HIS A 151 -0.21 -1.29 10.01
N ILE A 152 -0.77 -0.84 8.87
CA ILE A 152 -1.99 -0.03 8.81
C ILE A 152 -3.04 -0.69 7.92
N CYS A 153 -4.30 -0.49 8.26
CA CYS A 153 -5.45 -0.69 7.39
C CYS A 153 -5.91 0.64 6.82
N LEU A 154 -6.52 0.59 5.64
CA LEU A 154 -7.11 1.75 4.99
C LEU A 154 -8.60 1.51 4.78
N ALA A 155 -9.43 2.47 5.18
CA ALA A 155 -10.86 2.42 5.00
C ALA A 155 -11.34 3.57 4.12
N ARG A 156 -12.16 3.27 3.09
CA ARG A 156 -12.84 4.30 2.28
C ARG A 156 -14.23 4.55 2.86
N ASP A 157 -14.50 5.79 3.30
CA ASP A 157 -15.84 6.19 3.68
C ASP A 157 -16.71 6.37 2.43
N ARG A 158 -17.72 5.52 2.29
CA ARG A 158 -18.71 5.62 1.19
C ARG A 158 -19.66 6.81 1.34
N ARG A 159 -19.69 7.46 2.50
CA ARG A 159 -20.64 8.54 2.83
C ARG A 159 -20.14 9.94 2.46
N ARG A 160 -18.87 10.11 2.11
CA ARG A 160 -18.29 11.37 1.62
C ARG A 160 -18.32 11.49 0.10
N GLY A 161 -19.38 10.99 -0.54
CA GLY A 161 -19.69 11.25 -1.93
C GLY A 161 -20.62 12.48 -2.03
N HIS A 162 -20.06 13.61 -2.47
CA HIS A 162 -20.78 14.78 -2.95
C HIS A 162 -21.84 15.40 -2.02
N ILE A 163 -21.39 16.33 -1.17
CA ILE A 163 -22.23 17.50 -0.89
C ILE A 163 -21.81 18.55 -1.93
N HIS A 164 -22.50 18.57 -3.06
CA HIS A 164 -22.61 19.79 -3.85
C HIS A 164 -23.48 20.74 -3.04
N ASN A 165 -22.89 21.73 -2.41
CA ASN A 165 -23.63 22.94 -2.07
C ASN A 165 -23.90 23.66 -3.39
N SER A 166 -25.13 23.52 -3.88
CA SER A 166 -25.73 24.44 -4.83
C SER A 166 -26.21 25.63 -4.01
N GLU A 167 -25.55 26.77 -4.11
CA GLU A 167 -26.13 28.11 -4.07
C GLU A 167 -25.33 29.00 -4.98
#